data_c69c852fd3ba7c010b76bc8b66899ca3
#
_entry.id   c69c852fd3ba7c010b76bc8b66899ca3
#
_cell.length_a   1.000
_cell.length_b   1.000
_cell.length_c   1.000
_cell.angle_alpha   90.00
_cell.angle_beta   90.00
_cell.angle_gamma   90.00
#
_symmetry.space_group_name_H-M   'P 1'
#
loop_
_entity.id
_entity.type
_entity.pdbx_description
1 polymer ?
#
loop_
_entity_poly.entity_id
_entity_poly.type
_entity_poly.pdbx_seq_one_letter_code
_entity_poly.pdbx_strand_id
1 'polypeptide(L)'
;MLKLNPQQTFQTIEHFGGSDAWAAQFVGNWPDAKRKAIAKLLFSQALDKNGQPEGIGMSIWRFNVGAGSTEQGKESGIKDEWRRAESFLNNDGSYNWEKQAAQIWFLQEAKKYHVDKFLAFTNSPPVQFTTNKKAFATDGKPNLAPDQYDNFAQFLTEVVKGVKQKTGITFDYVSATNEPQWDWSDGGQEGTPFDNEHIAGINKALSKKLLAAKLPTEISIAEAGQLNYLYSPFNKPARGSQIEEFFQKSGKYYLGDLPNLNKSIGGHSYFTTSPYKDASQMRKQLASTVAKVEGLHYWMTEYCILGDNAGEIEGNGKDLGINAALYVAKVIHNDLVNGNASAWHWWTSISAYNYKDGLVYIDKNKTDGKYEDSKMLWAFGNFSRFVRPGAQRIEADLAQEASEKLSVSAYKDAKRKQTVVVLINHSSEALAINLDGIKAKKTTVYQTTENANLQPVKVNKLSNISIPARSVVTLLSSN
;
A
#
# COMPACT_ATOMS: atom_id res chain seq x y z
N MET A 1 -32.34 -4.63 -1.19
CA MET A 1 -32.27 -3.32 -0.50
C MET A 1 -30.88 -3.15 0.05
N LEU A 2 -30.24 -2.01 -0.18
CA LEU A 2 -29.02 -1.58 0.51
C LEU A 2 -29.38 -0.39 1.40
N LYS A 3 -29.20 -0.55 2.70
CA LYS A 3 -29.48 0.49 3.70
C LYS A 3 -28.19 1.05 4.26
N LEU A 4 -28.00 2.35 4.20
CA LEU A 4 -26.89 3.05 4.81
C LEU A 4 -27.32 3.69 6.13
N ASN A 5 -26.43 3.64 7.13
CA ASN A 5 -26.61 4.33 8.39
C ASN A 5 -25.43 5.29 8.66
N PRO A 6 -25.52 6.56 8.22
CA PRO A 6 -24.44 7.54 8.39
C PRO A 6 -24.14 7.94 9.84
N GLN A 7 -24.96 7.51 10.81
CA GLN A 7 -24.74 7.75 12.24
C GLN A 7 -23.84 6.66 12.88
N GLN A 8 -23.85 5.46 12.31
CA GLN A 8 -22.95 4.40 12.74
C GLN A 8 -21.65 4.48 11.94
N THR A 9 -20.60 4.96 12.59
CA THR A 9 -19.31 5.23 11.97
C THR A 9 -18.23 4.28 12.45
N PHE A 10 -17.23 4.07 11.60
CA PHE A 10 -16.05 3.25 11.85
C PHE A 10 -14.76 4.07 11.62
N GLN A 11 -13.71 3.46 11.09
CA GLN A 11 -12.43 4.13 10.84
C GLN A 11 -12.55 5.30 9.86
N THR A 12 -11.67 6.27 10.03
CA THR A 12 -11.40 7.31 9.03
C THR A 12 -10.34 6.82 8.07
N ILE A 13 -10.57 6.97 6.78
CA ILE A 13 -9.60 6.58 5.76
C ILE A 13 -8.50 7.63 5.69
N GLU A 14 -7.25 7.18 5.76
CA GLU A 14 -6.07 8.03 5.72
C GLU A 14 -5.50 8.11 4.31
N HIS A 15 -5.32 6.97 3.63
CA HIS A 15 -4.78 6.98 2.26
C HIS A 15 -4.93 5.64 1.53
N PHE A 16 -4.83 5.73 0.19
CA PHE A 16 -4.63 4.62 -0.74
C PHE A 16 -3.41 4.90 -1.61
N GLY A 17 -2.53 3.93 -1.82
CA GLY A 17 -1.35 4.16 -2.63
C GLY A 17 -0.64 2.91 -3.11
N GLY A 18 0.60 3.08 -3.54
CA GLY A 18 1.43 1.99 -4.01
C GLY A 18 2.92 2.33 -3.93
N SER A 19 3.74 1.30 -4.12
CA SER A 19 5.19 1.39 -4.07
C SER A 19 5.80 1.64 -5.46
N ASP A 20 6.94 2.31 -5.49
CA ASP A 20 7.77 2.51 -6.68
C ASP A 20 8.78 1.39 -6.92
N ALA A 21 8.91 0.43 -6.00
CA ALA A 21 9.75 -0.73 -6.23
C ALA A 21 9.13 -1.62 -7.32
N TRP A 22 9.84 -2.18 -8.26
CA TRP A 22 11.25 -1.93 -8.56
C TRP A 22 11.36 -1.20 -9.90
N ALA A 23 10.31 -1.33 -10.75
CA ALA A 23 10.36 -0.90 -12.14
C ALA A 23 10.46 0.61 -12.32
N ALA A 24 9.98 1.40 -11.36
CA ALA A 24 10.05 2.87 -11.43
C ALA A 24 11.49 3.39 -11.57
N GLN A 25 12.50 2.66 -11.03
CA GLN A 25 13.91 3.01 -11.18
C GLN A 25 14.40 3.07 -12.64
N PHE A 26 13.68 2.42 -13.55
CA PHE A 26 13.98 2.46 -14.98
C PHE A 26 12.97 3.31 -15.76
N VAL A 27 11.67 3.12 -15.45
CA VAL A 27 10.57 3.79 -16.18
C VAL A 27 10.63 5.30 -16.02
N GLY A 28 11.12 5.81 -14.89
CA GLY A 28 11.34 7.25 -14.73
C GLY A 28 12.35 7.87 -15.71
N ASN A 29 13.16 7.04 -16.40
CA ASN A 29 14.06 7.45 -17.45
C ASN A 29 13.51 7.23 -18.88
N TRP A 30 12.31 6.70 -19.02
CA TRP A 30 11.66 6.48 -20.31
C TRP A 30 11.30 7.82 -20.98
N PRO A 31 10.99 7.81 -22.31
CA PRO A 31 10.52 9.00 -23.00
C PRO A 31 9.34 9.66 -22.27
N ASP A 32 9.37 10.99 -22.21
CA ASP A 32 8.43 11.82 -21.44
C ASP A 32 6.96 11.46 -21.68
N ALA A 33 6.58 11.19 -22.92
CA ALA A 33 5.20 10.84 -23.25
C ALA A 33 4.72 9.59 -22.53
N LYS A 34 5.57 8.58 -22.40
CA LYS A 34 5.23 7.29 -21.77
C LYS A 34 5.27 7.36 -20.24
N ARG A 35 6.36 7.86 -19.65
CA ARG A 35 6.46 7.97 -18.19
C ARG A 35 5.38 8.89 -17.61
N LYS A 36 5.05 10.01 -18.30
CA LYS A 36 3.95 10.91 -17.91
C LYS A 36 2.58 10.24 -18.04
N ALA A 37 2.35 9.43 -19.07
CA ALA A 37 1.13 8.67 -19.21
C ALA A 37 0.95 7.64 -18.08
N ILE A 38 2.01 6.95 -17.70
CA ILE A 38 2.00 6.02 -16.55
C ILE A 38 1.74 6.76 -15.23
N ALA A 39 2.45 7.88 -14.98
CA ALA A 39 2.21 8.71 -13.79
C ALA A 39 0.76 9.24 -13.74
N LYS A 40 0.19 9.60 -14.89
CA LYS A 40 -1.21 10.03 -15.00
C LYS A 40 -2.18 8.93 -14.59
N LEU A 41 -1.97 7.68 -15.04
CA LEU A 41 -2.79 6.53 -14.63
C LEU A 41 -2.79 6.34 -13.11
N LEU A 42 -1.64 6.51 -12.45
CA LEU A 42 -1.49 6.30 -11.01
C LEU A 42 -2.04 7.47 -10.17
N PHE A 43 -1.79 8.71 -10.59
CA PHE A 43 -1.97 9.86 -9.71
C PHE A 43 -3.10 10.79 -10.09
N SER A 44 -3.54 10.83 -11.37
CA SER A 44 -4.52 11.82 -11.81
C SER A 44 -5.89 11.63 -11.18
N GLN A 45 -6.48 12.75 -10.73
CA GLN A 45 -7.89 12.87 -10.36
C GLN A 45 -8.70 13.61 -11.45
N ALA A 46 -8.08 13.98 -12.56
CA ALA A 46 -8.76 14.65 -13.65
C ALA A 46 -9.75 13.72 -14.37
N LEU A 47 -10.73 14.33 -15.00
CA LEU A 47 -11.69 13.68 -15.90
C LEU A 47 -11.40 14.17 -17.32
N ASP A 48 -11.56 13.29 -18.30
CA ASP A 48 -11.54 13.69 -19.70
C ASP A 48 -12.83 14.49 -20.08
N LYS A 49 -12.90 14.92 -21.35
CA LYS A 49 -14.05 15.66 -21.88
C LYS A 49 -15.39 14.92 -21.82
N ASN A 50 -15.36 13.59 -21.64
CA ASN A 50 -16.55 12.74 -21.53
C ASN A 50 -16.90 12.43 -20.06
N GLY A 51 -16.13 12.94 -19.10
CA GLY A 51 -16.26 12.64 -17.68
C GLY A 51 -15.65 11.31 -17.26
N GLN A 52 -14.83 10.69 -18.12
CA GLN A 52 -14.10 9.46 -17.84
C GLN A 52 -12.87 9.77 -16.98
N PRO A 53 -12.65 9.07 -15.85
CA PRO A 53 -11.42 9.17 -15.07
C PRO A 53 -10.17 8.87 -15.88
N GLU A 54 -9.16 9.76 -15.78
CA GLU A 54 -7.89 9.59 -16.46
C GLU A 54 -6.87 8.79 -15.63
N GLY A 55 -7.14 8.57 -14.35
CA GLY A 55 -6.28 7.83 -13.44
C GLY A 55 -7.00 7.48 -12.14
N ILE A 56 -6.30 6.77 -11.29
CA ILE A 56 -6.86 6.21 -10.05
C ILE A 56 -6.66 7.10 -8.81
N GLY A 57 -5.95 8.22 -8.92
CA GLY A 57 -5.84 9.24 -7.89
C GLY A 57 -5.26 8.74 -6.57
N MET A 58 -4.14 8.02 -6.58
CA MET A 58 -3.45 7.64 -5.35
C MET A 58 -3.26 8.83 -4.42
N SER A 59 -3.36 8.63 -3.12
CA SER A 59 -3.21 9.68 -2.09
C SER A 59 -1.95 9.53 -1.25
N ILE A 60 -1.22 8.44 -1.40
CA ILE A 60 0.13 8.25 -0.87
C ILE A 60 1.02 7.57 -1.91
N TRP A 61 2.32 7.90 -1.90
CA TRP A 61 3.35 7.24 -2.68
C TRP A 61 4.43 6.67 -1.76
N ARG A 62 4.73 5.36 -1.87
CA ARG A 62 5.78 4.68 -1.12
C ARG A 62 7.05 4.67 -1.96
N PHE A 63 8.08 5.37 -1.47
CA PHE A 63 9.39 5.51 -2.09
C PHE A 63 10.35 4.49 -1.50
N ASN A 64 10.88 3.59 -2.33
CA ASN A 64 11.87 2.60 -1.91
C ASN A 64 13.27 3.23 -1.82
N VAL A 65 13.82 3.27 -0.62
CA VAL A 65 15.20 3.71 -0.36
C VAL A 65 16.11 2.50 -0.46
N GLY A 66 16.93 2.44 -1.51
CA GLY A 66 17.77 1.29 -1.78
C GLY A 66 18.98 1.16 -0.86
N ALA A 67 19.44 -0.08 -0.70
CA ALA A 67 20.55 -0.45 0.16
C ALA A 67 21.91 -0.45 -0.55
N GLY A 68 21.95 -0.26 -1.88
CA GLY A 68 23.21 -0.22 -2.64
C GLY A 68 23.57 -1.52 -3.34
N SER A 69 22.62 -2.41 -3.55
CA SER A 69 22.86 -3.64 -4.32
C SER A 69 23.12 -3.37 -5.80
N THR A 70 22.62 -2.26 -6.35
CA THR A 70 22.92 -1.83 -7.73
C THR A 70 24.40 -1.52 -7.91
N GLU A 71 25.01 -0.79 -6.98
CA GLU A 71 26.44 -0.44 -7.02
C GLU A 71 27.34 -1.68 -6.88
N GLN A 72 26.89 -2.70 -6.19
CA GLN A 72 27.61 -3.97 -6.10
C GLN A 72 27.49 -4.81 -7.38
N GLY A 73 26.48 -4.51 -8.23
CA GLY A 73 26.28 -5.25 -9.47
C GLY A 73 26.11 -6.76 -9.25
N LYS A 74 26.87 -7.59 -9.96
CA LYS A 74 26.84 -9.05 -9.80
C LYS A 74 27.32 -9.50 -8.43
N GLU A 75 28.25 -8.77 -7.82
CA GLU A 75 28.78 -9.04 -6.49
C GLU A 75 27.72 -8.86 -5.38
N SER A 76 26.60 -8.19 -5.67
CA SER A 76 25.48 -8.11 -4.72
C SER A 76 24.92 -9.50 -4.35
N GLY A 77 25.03 -10.48 -5.25
CA GLY A 77 24.39 -11.80 -5.13
C GLY A 77 22.93 -11.82 -5.61
N ILE A 78 22.32 -10.65 -5.86
CA ILE A 78 20.97 -10.55 -6.43
C ILE A 78 21.08 -10.68 -7.96
N LYS A 79 20.56 -11.78 -8.50
CA LYS A 79 20.73 -12.14 -9.92
C LYS A 79 20.00 -11.18 -10.86
N ASP A 80 18.74 -10.86 -10.54
CA ASP A 80 17.94 -9.95 -11.35
C ASP A 80 18.27 -8.49 -11.03
N GLU A 81 18.89 -7.80 -11.97
CA GLU A 81 19.26 -6.38 -11.80
C GLU A 81 18.06 -5.45 -11.56
N TRP A 82 16.85 -5.84 -12.00
CA TRP A 82 15.62 -5.09 -11.73
C TRP A 82 15.19 -5.14 -10.27
N ARG A 83 15.70 -6.10 -9.50
CA ARG A 83 15.46 -6.24 -8.06
C ARG A 83 16.58 -5.69 -7.19
N ARG A 84 17.62 -5.10 -7.81
CA ARG A 84 18.63 -4.32 -7.13
C ARG A 84 18.14 -2.88 -6.98
N ALA A 85 18.66 -2.16 -6.01
CA ALA A 85 18.36 -0.74 -5.81
C ALA A 85 19.64 0.07 -5.56
N GLU A 86 19.67 1.32 -6.06
CA GLU A 86 20.73 2.28 -5.77
C GLU A 86 20.61 2.80 -4.33
N SER A 87 21.74 3.08 -3.68
CA SER A 87 21.76 3.81 -2.41
C SER A 87 22.26 5.23 -2.62
N PHE A 88 21.66 6.20 -1.95
CA PHE A 88 22.21 7.57 -1.89
C PHE A 88 23.57 7.62 -1.18
N LEU A 89 23.89 6.64 -0.31
CA LEU A 89 25.13 6.56 0.42
C LEU A 89 26.23 5.93 -0.45
N ASN A 90 27.35 6.63 -0.62
CA ASN A 90 28.55 6.11 -1.25
C ASN A 90 29.42 5.32 -0.27
N ASN A 91 30.36 4.54 -0.80
CA ASN A 91 31.27 3.73 0.03
C ASN A 91 32.25 4.56 0.90
N ASP A 92 32.51 5.80 0.53
CA ASP A 92 33.32 6.75 1.30
C ASP A 92 32.55 7.50 2.38
N GLY A 93 31.26 7.20 2.55
CA GLY A 93 30.37 7.87 3.51
C GLY A 93 29.74 9.17 3.01
N SER A 94 30.07 9.63 1.82
CA SER A 94 29.41 10.79 1.20
C SER A 94 28.05 10.41 0.62
N TYR A 95 27.20 11.41 0.32
CA TYR A 95 25.90 11.21 -0.30
C TYR A 95 25.89 11.71 -1.73
N ASN A 96 25.30 10.92 -2.63
CA ASN A 96 25.04 11.33 -4.01
C ASN A 96 23.54 11.39 -4.27
N TRP A 97 23.01 12.60 -4.29
CA TRP A 97 21.58 12.86 -4.50
C TRP A 97 21.12 12.76 -5.97
N GLU A 98 22.05 12.48 -6.91
CA GLU A 98 21.69 12.18 -8.31
C GLU A 98 21.29 10.72 -8.53
N LYS A 99 21.54 9.85 -7.56
CA LYS A 99 21.08 8.46 -7.56
C LYS A 99 19.57 8.39 -7.35
N GLN A 100 18.98 7.24 -7.66
CA GLN A 100 17.54 7.01 -7.68
C GLN A 100 16.75 8.07 -8.49
N ALA A 101 17.39 8.67 -9.50
CA ALA A 101 16.83 9.80 -10.26
C ALA A 101 15.46 9.49 -10.87
N ALA A 102 15.26 8.28 -11.37
CA ALA A 102 14.00 7.85 -11.98
C ALA A 102 12.87 7.71 -10.94
N GLN A 103 13.17 7.22 -9.73
CA GLN A 103 12.20 7.17 -8.63
C GLN A 103 11.90 8.58 -8.09
N ILE A 104 12.92 9.44 -7.98
CA ILE A 104 12.76 10.87 -7.65
C ILE A 104 11.85 11.57 -8.68
N TRP A 105 11.96 11.22 -9.95
CA TRP A 105 11.06 11.75 -10.97
C TRP A 105 9.58 11.38 -10.69
N PHE A 106 9.28 10.11 -10.34
CA PHE A 106 7.93 9.70 -9.96
C PHE A 106 7.44 10.40 -8.68
N LEU A 107 8.32 10.59 -7.69
CA LEU A 107 8.01 11.34 -6.48
C LEU A 107 7.59 12.78 -6.79
N GLN A 108 8.31 13.45 -7.70
CA GLN A 108 8.00 14.81 -8.15
C GLN A 108 6.70 14.86 -8.97
N GLU A 109 6.44 13.87 -9.83
CA GLU A 109 5.16 13.79 -10.57
C GLU A 109 4.00 13.55 -9.60
N ALA A 110 4.13 12.64 -8.63
CA ALA A 110 3.11 12.46 -7.60
C ALA A 110 2.77 13.77 -6.88
N LYS A 111 3.80 14.60 -6.55
CA LYS A 111 3.59 15.93 -5.96
C LYS A 111 2.83 16.88 -6.90
N LYS A 112 3.13 16.88 -8.21
CA LYS A 112 2.43 17.71 -9.21
C LYS A 112 0.95 17.31 -9.34
N TYR A 113 0.64 16.02 -9.19
CA TYR A 113 -0.74 15.51 -9.16
C TYR A 113 -1.42 15.66 -7.80
N HIS A 114 -0.79 16.36 -6.84
CA HIS A 114 -1.32 16.61 -5.50
C HIS A 114 -1.57 15.32 -4.69
N VAL A 115 -0.68 14.34 -4.82
CA VAL A 115 -0.65 13.21 -3.88
C VAL A 115 -0.43 13.76 -2.46
N ASP A 116 -1.28 13.33 -1.52
CA ASP A 116 -1.39 13.97 -0.20
C ASP A 116 -0.20 13.64 0.71
N LYS A 117 0.35 12.41 0.61
CA LYS A 117 1.34 11.85 1.52
C LYS A 117 2.49 11.14 0.81
N PHE A 118 3.66 11.10 1.46
CA PHE A 118 4.85 10.42 0.97
C PHE A 118 5.47 9.60 2.09
N LEU A 119 5.78 8.33 1.80
CA LEU A 119 6.41 7.40 2.74
C LEU A 119 7.71 6.87 2.14
N ALA A 120 8.84 7.04 2.84
CA ALA A 120 10.10 6.39 2.53
C ALA A 120 10.19 5.05 3.27
N PHE A 121 10.53 3.96 2.58
CA PHE A 121 10.72 2.65 3.20
C PHE A 121 11.99 1.97 2.70
N THR A 122 12.55 1.07 3.51
CA THR A 122 13.70 0.26 3.13
C THR A 122 13.38 -1.22 3.19
N ASN A 123 13.89 -1.99 2.24
CA ASN A 123 13.89 -3.45 2.30
C ASN A 123 15.08 -3.98 3.12
N SER A 124 16.20 -3.26 3.11
CA SER A 124 17.44 -3.62 3.84
C SER A 124 18.19 -2.35 4.23
N PRO A 125 18.98 -2.37 5.32
CA PRO A 125 19.97 -1.34 5.60
C PRO A 125 21.02 -1.25 4.47
N PRO A 126 21.66 -0.08 4.28
CA PRO A 126 22.78 0.05 3.36
C PRO A 126 23.85 -1.00 3.58
N VAL A 127 24.39 -1.55 2.49
CA VAL A 127 25.39 -2.62 2.51
C VAL A 127 26.65 -2.27 3.32
N GLN A 128 26.95 -0.96 3.47
CA GLN A 128 28.07 -0.47 4.29
C GLN A 128 27.89 -0.82 5.78
N PHE A 129 26.65 -0.92 6.27
CA PHE A 129 26.33 -1.16 7.68
C PHE A 129 26.05 -2.63 7.98
N THR A 130 25.80 -3.46 6.95
CA THR A 130 25.49 -4.88 7.15
C THR A 130 26.74 -5.69 7.46
N THR A 131 26.63 -6.69 8.34
CA THR A 131 27.74 -7.56 8.77
C THR A 131 28.28 -8.42 7.63
N ASN A 132 27.43 -8.84 6.71
CA ASN A 132 27.79 -9.65 5.55
C ASN A 132 28.10 -8.82 4.29
N LYS A 133 28.02 -7.47 4.37
CA LYS A 133 28.22 -6.54 3.25
C LYS A 133 27.29 -6.81 2.06
N LYS A 134 26.12 -7.36 2.31
CA LYS A 134 25.05 -7.62 1.33
C LYS A 134 23.77 -6.93 1.73
N ALA A 135 22.92 -6.67 0.75
CA ALA A 135 21.58 -6.12 0.96
C ALA A 135 20.52 -7.20 1.25
N PHE A 136 20.94 -8.41 1.57
CA PHE A 136 20.08 -9.49 2.03
C PHE A 136 20.81 -10.32 3.11
N ALA A 137 20.05 -11.08 3.86
CA ALA A 137 20.53 -11.79 5.02
C ALA A 137 21.34 -13.06 4.68
N THR A 138 21.94 -13.66 5.69
CA THR A 138 22.53 -15.00 5.66
C THR A 138 21.88 -15.83 6.77
N ASP A 139 21.47 -17.04 6.46
CA ASP A 139 20.86 -18.02 7.40
C ASP A 139 19.65 -17.48 8.16
N GLY A 140 18.87 -16.59 7.56
CA GLY A 140 17.66 -16.00 8.18
C GLY A 140 17.94 -15.15 9.42
N LYS A 141 19.19 -14.67 9.59
CA LYS A 141 19.61 -13.88 10.75
C LYS A 141 19.68 -12.40 10.39
N PRO A 142 19.35 -11.49 11.32
CA PRO A 142 19.59 -10.06 11.16
C PRO A 142 21.05 -9.78 10.78
N ASN A 143 21.26 -9.01 9.73
CA ASN A 143 22.60 -8.64 9.27
C ASN A 143 23.01 -7.21 9.65
N LEU A 144 22.22 -6.52 10.49
CA LEU A 144 22.54 -5.22 11.08
C LEU A 144 22.84 -5.42 12.57
N ALA A 145 24.10 -5.17 12.97
CA ALA A 145 24.49 -5.26 14.37
C ALA A 145 23.98 -4.06 15.19
N PRO A 146 23.74 -4.21 16.51
CA PRO A 146 23.19 -3.13 17.35
C PRO A 146 24.02 -1.84 17.37
N ASP A 147 25.32 -1.92 17.21
CA ASP A 147 26.23 -0.76 17.14
C ASP A 147 26.08 0.03 15.82
N GLN A 148 25.35 -0.50 14.84
CA GLN A 148 25.04 0.16 13.56
C GLN A 148 23.66 0.83 13.53
N TYR A 149 22.84 0.73 14.58
CA TYR A 149 21.52 1.35 14.59
C TYR A 149 21.58 2.88 14.42
N ASP A 150 22.52 3.52 15.09
CA ASP A 150 22.72 4.97 14.98
C ASP A 150 23.15 5.40 13.56
N ASN A 151 24.00 4.60 12.90
CA ASN A 151 24.43 4.87 11.52
C ASN A 151 23.27 4.69 10.53
N PHE A 152 22.48 3.65 10.70
CA PHE A 152 21.31 3.42 9.86
C PHE A 152 20.23 4.50 10.08
N ALA A 153 19.97 4.87 11.32
CA ALA A 153 19.07 5.97 11.66
C ALA A 153 19.56 7.33 11.08
N GLN A 154 20.88 7.59 11.12
CA GLN A 154 21.48 8.77 10.50
C GLN A 154 21.28 8.74 8.98
N PHE A 155 21.51 7.59 8.32
CA PHE A 155 21.30 7.44 6.89
C PHE A 155 19.85 7.80 6.50
N LEU A 156 18.85 7.23 7.17
CA LEU A 156 17.44 7.53 6.89
C LEU A 156 17.11 9.00 7.12
N THR A 157 17.67 9.60 8.17
CA THR A 157 17.51 11.03 8.45
C THR A 157 18.11 11.89 7.34
N GLU A 158 19.31 11.54 6.85
CA GLU A 158 19.95 12.24 5.73
C GLU A 158 19.17 12.05 4.43
N VAL A 159 18.60 10.87 4.17
CA VAL A 159 17.71 10.66 3.00
C VAL A 159 16.51 11.60 3.04
N VAL A 160 15.84 11.72 4.19
CA VAL A 160 14.71 12.66 4.33
C VAL A 160 15.14 14.10 4.06
N LYS A 161 16.30 14.52 4.58
CA LYS A 161 16.86 15.88 4.37
C LYS A 161 17.27 16.11 2.92
N GLY A 162 18.03 15.18 2.34
CA GLY A 162 18.58 15.30 0.99
C GLY A 162 17.51 15.30 -0.08
N VAL A 163 16.51 14.42 0.03
CA VAL A 163 15.35 14.42 -0.88
C VAL A 163 14.57 15.74 -0.75
N LYS A 164 14.35 16.23 0.47
CA LYS A 164 13.72 17.55 0.68
C LYS A 164 14.50 18.68 0.03
N GLN A 165 15.82 18.70 0.18
CA GLN A 165 16.67 19.73 -0.43
C GLN A 165 16.62 19.69 -1.96
N LYS A 166 16.64 18.47 -2.53
CA LYS A 166 16.62 18.27 -3.98
C LYS A 166 15.26 18.56 -4.62
N THR A 167 14.16 18.22 -3.94
CA THR A 167 12.81 18.18 -4.55
C THR A 167 11.81 19.14 -3.92
N GLY A 168 12.09 19.68 -2.74
CA GLY A 168 11.12 20.40 -1.91
C GLY A 168 10.08 19.48 -1.24
N ILE A 169 10.18 18.15 -1.39
CA ILE A 169 9.25 17.18 -0.84
C ILE A 169 9.81 16.66 0.48
N THR A 170 9.03 16.76 1.55
CA THR A 170 9.33 16.10 2.83
C THR A 170 8.53 14.80 2.88
N PHE A 171 9.18 13.69 3.24
CA PHE A 171 8.45 12.47 3.55
C PHE A 171 7.63 12.67 4.82
N ASP A 172 6.34 12.35 4.76
CA ASP A 172 5.47 12.35 5.93
C ASP A 172 5.83 11.21 6.88
N TYR A 173 6.20 10.07 6.29
CA TYR A 173 6.52 8.85 7.03
C TYR A 173 7.84 8.24 6.57
N VAL A 174 8.51 7.54 7.49
CA VAL A 174 9.67 6.69 7.20
C VAL A 174 9.51 5.34 7.89
N SER A 175 9.73 4.25 7.16
CA SER A 175 9.74 2.88 7.67
C SER A 175 11.12 2.26 7.46
N ALA A 176 11.76 1.85 8.56
CA ALA A 176 13.13 1.34 8.57
C ALA A 176 13.21 -0.19 8.36
N THR A 177 12.09 -0.89 8.38
CA THR A 177 12.06 -2.37 8.28
C THR A 177 10.94 -2.79 7.33
N ASN A 178 11.12 -3.93 6.66
CA ASN A 178 10.12 -4.52 5.78
C ASN A 178 10.09 -6.03 5.97
N GLU A 179 8.91 -6.60 6.20
CA GLU A 179 8.66 -8.04 6.36
C GLU A 179 9.71 -8.74 7.24
N PRO A 180 9.92 -8.28 8.46
CA PRO A 180 11.00 -8.75 9.32
C PRO A 180 10.91 -10.25 9.68
N GLN A 181 9.78 -10.89 9.40
CA GLN A 181 9.55 -12.30 9.66
C GLN A 181 10.20 -13.24 8.64
N TRP A 182 10.42 -12.77 7.40
CA TRP A 182 11.03 -13.61 6.37
C TRP A 182 12.54 -13.76 6.55
N ASP A 183 13.09 -14.84 6.02
CA ASP A 183 14.52 -15.15 6.23
C ASP A 183 15.43 -14.34 5.29
N TRP A 184 14.92 -13.89 4.14
CA TRP A 184 15.63 -13.03 3.19
C TRP A 184 17.05 -13.48 2.85
N SER A 185 17.27 -14.80 2.70
CA SER A 185 18.62 -15.39 2.51
C SER A 185 18.84 -15.96 1.11
N ASP A 186 17.87 -15.84 0.21
CA ASP A 186 17.90 -16.43 -1.13
C ASP A 186 18.53 -15.51 -2.20
N GLY A 187 18.79 -14.25 -1.87
CA GLY A 187 19.30 -13.26 -2.84
C GLY A 187 18.31 -12.92 -3.96
N GLY A 188 17.01 -13.15 -3.75
CA GLY A 188 15.95 -12.80 -4.73
C GLY A 188 15.74 -11.30 -4.85
N GLN A 189 16.01 -10.55 -3.79
CA GLN A 189 15.89 -9.09 -3.69
C GLN A 189 16.64 -8.58 -2.46
N GLU A 190 16.68 -7.26 -2.25
CA GLU A 190 17.04 -6.67 -0.96
C GLU A 190 16.05 -7.08 0.11
N GLY A 191 16.52 -7.44 1.31
CA GLY A 191 15.67 -7.81 2.44
C GLY A 191 16.47 -8.20 3.67
N THR A 192 15.97 -7.81 4.85
CA THR A 192 16.63 -8.12 6.13
C THR A 192 15.60 -8.53 7.16
N PRO A 193 15.75 -9.73 7.78
CA PRO A 193 14.94 -10.14 8.91
C PRO A 193 15.31 -9.35 10.16
N PHE A 194 14.34 -9.13 11.04
CA PHE A 194 14.56 -8.49 12.33
C PHE A 194 13.67 -9.10 13.41
N ASP A 195 14.23 -9.33 14.60
CA ASP A 195 13.43 -9.62 15.77
C ASP A 195 12.86 -8.30 16.34
N ASN A 196 11.83 -8.37 17.19
CA ASN A 196 11.20 -7.19 17.77
C ASN A 196 12.18 -6.30 18.53
N GLU A 197 13.23 -6.87 19.14
CA GLU A 197 14.31 -6.13 19.78
C GLU A 197 15.06 -5.22 18.81
N HIS A 198 15.41 -5.73 17.63
CA HIS A 198 16.11 -4.99 16.59
C HIS A 198 15.22 -3.84 16.07
N ILE A 199 13.95 -4.14 15.80
CA ILE A 199 12.96 -3.14 15.34
C ILE A 199 12.88 -2.01 16.37
N ALA A 200 12.77 -2.34 17.65
CA ALA A 200 12.69 -1.34 18.71
C ALA A 200 13.97 -0.51 18.82
N GLY A 201 15.14 -1.15 18.77
CA GLY A 201 16.44 -0.46 18.81
C GLY A 201 16.64 0.52 17.67
N ILE A 202 16.37 0.08 16.43
CA ILE A 202 16.46 0.91 15.21
C ILE A 202 15.52 2.12 15.32
N ASN A 203 14.25 1.91 15.70
CA ASN A 203 13.28 3.00 15.72
C ASN A 203 13.49 3.99 16.88
N LYS A 204 14.05 3.56 18.02
CA LYS A 204 14.52 4.48 19.08
C LYS A 204 15.66 5.38 18.58
N ALA A 205 16.64 4.81 17.87
CA ALA A 205 17.73 5.57 17.28
C ALA A 205 17.19 6.54 16.21
N LEU A 206 16.30 6.07 15.33
CA LEU A 206 15.70 6.89 14.27
C LEU A 206 14.88 8.05 14.83
N SER A 207 14.06 7.82 15.85
CA SER A 207 13.30 8.87 16.54
C SER A 207 14.22 9.98 17.04
N LYS A 208 15.30 9.62 17.75
CA LYS A 208 16.29 10.56 18.25
C LYS A 208 16.92 11.40 17.13
N LYS A 209 17.29 10.76 16.00
CA LYS A 209 17.92 11.47 14.86
C LYS A 209 16.97 12.42 14.15
N LEU A 210 15.74 12.00 13.87
CA LEU A 210 14.72 12.82 13.21
C LEU A 210 14.36 14.05 14.06
N LEU A 211 14.20 13.88 15.39
CA LEU A 211 13.92 14.97 16.33
C LEU A 211 15.09 15.95 16.42
N ALA A 212 16.33 15.44 16.52
CA ALA A 212 17.52 16.29 16.52
C ALA A 212 17.66 17.12 15.23
N ALA A 213 17.26 16.53 14.09
CA ALA A 213 17.22 17.20 12.79
C ALA A 213 16.00 18.14 12.62
N LYS A 214 15.09 18.20 13.59
CA LYS A 214 13.83 18.99 13.54
C LYS A 214 12.98 18.66 12.31
N LEU A 215 12.93 17.40 11.94
CA LEU A 215 12.10 16.91 10.84
C LEU A 215 10.70 16.55 11.35
N PRO A 216 9.64 16.92 10.61
CA PRO A 216 8.26 16.57 10.98
C PRO A 216 7.88 15.14 10.59
N THR A 217 8.80 14.39 10.03
CA THR A 217 8.60 13.02 9.54
C THR A 217 8.29 12.07 10.69
N GLU A 218 7.22 11.33 10.59
CA GLU A 218 6.82 10.32 11.56
C GLU A 218 7.36 8.93 11.17
N ILE A 219 7.54 8.10 12.17
CA ILE A 219 8.00 6.72 12.01
C ILE A 219 6.80 5.80 11.84
N SER A 220 6.76 5.04 10.75
CA SER A 220 5.83 3.94 10.52
C SER A 220 6.52 2.62 10.84
N ILE A 221 5.87 1.73 11.59
CA ILE A 221 6.49 0.48 12.05
C ILE A 221 5.65 -0.75 11.79
N ALA A 222 6.30 -1.85 12.02
CA ALA A 222 6.01 -3.26 11.89
C ALA A 222 6.24 -3.74 10.47
N GLU A 223 5.44 -3.36 9.49
CA GLU A 223 5.52 -3.87 8.12
C GLU A 223 5.58 -5.41 8.11
N ALA A 224 4.71 -6.04 8.93
CA ALA A 224 4.70 -7.49 9.10
C ALA A 224 4.33 -8.21 7.81
N GLY A 225 5.10 -9.21 7.39
CA GLY A 225 4.89 -9.94 6.14
C GLY A 225 3.58 -10.76 6.08
N GLN A 226 2.94 -10.98 7.24
CA GLN A 226 1.61 -11.58 7.38
C GLN A 226 0.88 -10.96 8.57
N LEU A 227 -0.44 -10.85 8.48
CA LEU A 227 -1.27 -10.23 9.53
C LEU A 227 -1.20 -10.94 10.87
N ASN A 228 -0.99 -12.24 10.89
CA ASN A 228 -0.90 -13.07 12.10
C ASN A 228 0.17 -12.55 13.07
N TYR A 229 1.31 -12.08 12.57
CA TYR A 229 2.41 -11.58 13.40
C TYR A 229 2.09 -10.28 14.13
N LEU A 230 1.09 -9.54 13.67
CA LEU A 230 0.67 -8.33 14.36
C LEU A 230 -0.01 -8.64 15.72
N TYR A 231 -0.82 -9.71 15.78
CA TYR A 231 -1.66 -9.99 16.95
C TYR A 231 -1.32 -11.30 17.70
N SER A 232 -0.38 -12.09 17.18
CA SER A 232 0.02 -13.34 17.80
C SER A 232 1.50 -13.64 17.56
N PRO A 233 2.14 -14.50 18.38
CA PRO A 233 3.51 -14.96 18.14
C PRO A 233 3.60 -15.80 16.86
N PHE A 234 2.49 -16.41 16.43
CA PHE A 234 2.38 -17.34 15.31
C PHE A 234 3.53 -18.38 15.35
N ASN A 235 4.33 -18.52 14.31
CA ASN A 235 5.46 -19.47 14.27
C ASN A 235 6.85 -18.83 14.49
N LYS A 236 6.89 -17.52 14.80
CA LYS A 236 8.15 -16.76 15.07
C LYS A 236 7.95 -15.83 16.27
N PRO A 237 7.99 -16.35 17.52
CA PRO A 237 7.68 -15.55 18.72
C PRO A 237 8.52 -14.28 18.89
N ALA A 238 9.81 -14.31 18.50
CA ALA A 238 10.68 -13.14 18.58
C ALA A 238 10.32 -12.03 17.58
N ARG A 239 9.43 -12.31 16.59
CA ARG A 239 9.03 -11.43 15.48
C ARG A 239 7.52 -11.23 15.40
N GLY A 240 6.76 -11.80 16.34
CA GLY A 240 5.31 -11.74 16.40
C GLY A 240 4.79 -10.89 17.53
N SER A 241 3.46 -10.93 17.76
CA SER A 241 2.73 -10.16 18.79
C SER A 241 3.04 -8.65 18.74
N GLN A 242 3.26 -8.08 17.56
CA GLN A 242 3.86 -6.75 17.41
C GLN A 242 2.98 -5.61 17.93
N ILE A 243 1.64 -5.78 17.97
CA ILE A 243 0.76 -4.80 18.62
C ILE A 243 1.03 -4.76 20.14
N GLU A 244 1.12 -5.90 20.78
CA GLU A 244 1.41 -6.00 22.20
C GLU A 244 2.81 -5.47 22.52
N GLU A 245 3.82 -5.94 21.78
CA GLU A 245 5.23 -5.63 22.01
C GLU A 245 5.56 -4.14 21.83
N PHE A 246 4.96 -3.48 20.82
CA PHE A 246 5.34 -2.10 20.47
C PHE A 246 4.38 -1.04 21.00
N PHE A 247 3.10 -1.36 21.19
CA PHE A 247 2.09 -0.35 21.50
C PHE A 247 1.38 -0.54 22.86
N GLN A 248 1.51 -1.69 23.53
CA GLN A 248 1.02 -1.85 24.89
C GLN A 248 2.14 -1.55 25.90
N LYS A 249 1.83 -0.80 26.96
CA LYS A 249 2.82 -0.43 28.00
C LYS A 249 3.47 -1.64 28.70
N SER A 250 2.84 -2.79 28.68
CA SER A 250 3.36 -4.07 29.17
C SER A 250 4.32 -4.75 28.20
N GLY A 251 4.36 -4.32 26.94
CA GLY A 251 5.24 -4.89 25.92
C GLY A 251 6.72 -4.67 26.25
N LYS A 252 7.51 -5.70 26.08
CA LYS A 252 8.95 -5.65 26.36
C LYS A 252 9.68 -4.60 25.52
N TYR A 253 9.19 -4.37 24.33
CA TYR A 253 9.80 -3.48 23.34
C TYR A 253 8.93 -2.25 23.05
N TYR A 254 8.22 -1.78 24.06
CA TYR A 254 7.30 -0.64 23.95
C TYR A 254 7.94 0.59 23.31
N LEU A 255 7.24 1.15 22.33
CA LEU A 255 7.63 2.32 21.54
C LEU A 255 6.62 3.47 21.61
N GLY A 256 5.45 3.25 22.21
CA GLY A 256 4.33 4.18 22.20
C GLY A 256 4.61 5.57 22.80
N ASP A 257 5.72 5.74 23.53
CA ASP A 257 6.15 7.03 24.10
C ASP A 257 7.10 7.82 23.16
N LEU A 258 7.48 7.28 21.99
CA LEU A 258 8.30 8.02 21.03
C LEU A 258 7.47 9.15 20.42
N PRO A 259 7.94 10.43 20.52
CA PRO A 259 7.11 11.59 20.17
C PRO A 259 6.71 11.67 18.69
N ASN A 260 7.49 11.06 17.81
CA ASN A 260 7.27 11.03 16.36
C ASN A 260 6.95 9.64 15.81
N LEU A 261 6.49 8.73 16.68
CA LEU A 261 5.91 7.47 16.22
C LEU A 261 4.50 7.73 15.70
N ASN A 262 4.24 7.37 14.46
CA ASN A 262 2.88 7.37 13.94
C ASN A 262 2.03 6.33 14.69
N LYS A 263 0.80 6.70 15.04
CA LYS A 263 -0.13 5.79 15.73
C LYS A 263 -0.80 4.81 14.76
N SER A 264 -0.02 4.23 13.88
CA SER A 264 -0.43 3.15 12.98
C SER A 264 0.50 1.97 13.08
N ILE A 265 -0.03 0.78 12.80
CA ILE A 265 0.76 -0.43 12.66
C ILE A 265 0.58 -0.98 11.25
N GLY A 266 1.71 -1.15 10.53
CA GLY A 266 1.75 -1.66 9.16
C GLY A 266 1.78 -3.19 9.12
N GLY A 267 1.03 -3.77 8.19
CA GLY A 267 1.09 -5.20 7.92
C GLY A 267 0.62 -5.52 6.51
N HIS A 268 1.12 -6.64 5.99
CA HIS A 268 0.89 -7.10 4.64
C HIS A 268 -0.14 -8.22 4.61
N SER A 269 -0.99 -8.24 3.59
CA SER A 269 -2.07 -9.23 3.49
C SER A 269 -1.64 -10.54 2.82
N TYR A 270 -0.35 -10.74 2.53
CA TYR A 270 0.16 -11.97 1.93
C TYR A 270 -0.18 -13.21 2.76
N PHE A 271 -0.53 -14.30 2.09
CA PHE A 271 -0.86 -15.61 2.69
C PHE A 271 -2.03 -15.59 3.69
N THR A 272 -2.78 -14.50 3.73
CA THR A 272 -3.91 -14.31 4.65
C THR A 272 -5.21 -13.90 3.93
N THR A 273 -5.30 -14.11 2.61
CA THR A 273 -6.43 -13.65 1.78
C THR A 273 -7.42 -14.75 1.43
N SER A 274 -7.05 -15.99 1.66
CA SER A 274 -7.84 -17.19 1.33
C SER A 274 -7.64 -18.32 2.33
N PRO A 275 -8.59 -19.24 2.53
CA PRO A 275 -9.99 -19.11 2.09
C PRO A 275 -10.67 -17.90 2.71
N TYR A 276 -11.66 -17.31 2.05
CA TYR A 276 -12.26 -16.03 2.47
C TYR A 276 -12.82 -16.02 3.91
N LYS A 277 -13.38 -17.12 4.37
CA LYS A 277 -13.88 -17.27 5.74
C LYS A 277 -12.76 -17.08 6.76
N ASP A 278 -11.64 -17.74 6.56
CA ASP A 278 -10.48 -17.70 7.48
C ASP A 278 -9.81 -16.32 7.39
N ALA A 279 -9.65 -15.80 6.18
CA ALA A 279 -9.16 -14.46 5.92
C ALA A 279 -9.98 -13.38 6.64
N SER A 280 -11.32 -13.51 6.66
CA SER A 280 -12.20 -12.58 7.37
C SER A 280 -12.07 -12.71 8.89
N GLN A 281 -11.91 -13.92 9.39
CA GLN A 281 -11.70 -14.16 10.82
C GLN A 281 -10.38 -13.57 11.31
N MET A 282 -9.29 -13.74 10.55
CA MET A 282 -7.99 -13.12 10.86
C MET A 282 -8.08 -11.60 10.96
N ARG A 283 -8.81 -10.95 10.06
CA ARG A 283 -9.01 -9.50 10.06
C ARG A 283 -9.84 -9.01 11.25
N LYS A 284 -10.89 -9.73 11.61
CA LYS A 284 -11.68 -9.42 12.82
C LYS A 284 -10.83 -9.57 14.08
N GLN A 285 -9.97 -10.59 14.14
CA GLN A 285 -9.02 -10.78 15.24
C GLN A 285 -8.03 -9.62 15.32
N LEU A 286 -7.46 -9.20 14.17
CA LEU A 286 -6.57 -8.06 14.08
C LEU A 286 -7.27 -6.77 14.55
N ALA A 287 -8.45 -6.46 14.01
CA ALA A 287 -9.22 -5.27 14.38
C ALA A 287 -9.52 -5.24 15.88
N SER A 288 -9.93 -6.39 16.46
CA SER A 288 -10.15 -6.53 17.90
C SER A 288 -8.89 -6.29 18.74
N THR A 289 -7.71 -6.67 18.20
CA THR A 289 -6.44 -6.47 18.92
C THR A 289 -5.97 -5.02 18.80
N VAL A 290 -6.09 -4.39 17.65
CA VAL A 290 -5.82 -2.96 17.44
C VAL A 290 -6.68 -2.09 18.36
N ALA A 291 -7.98 -2.41 18.51
CA ALA A 291 -8.91 -1.68 19.34
C ALA A 291 -8.58 -1.70 20.85
N LYS A 292 -7.70 -2.59 21.32
CA LYS A 292 -7.21 -2.59 22.71
C LYS A 292 -6.20 -1.49 23.01
N VAL A 293 -5.67 -0.84 21.96
CA VAL A 293 -4.69 0.25 22.09
C VAL A 293 -5.36 1.56 21.64
N GLU A 294 -5.50 2.49 22.54
CA GLU A 294 -6.15 3.77 22.27
C GLU A 294 -5.45 4.57 21.17
N GLY A 295 -6.21 4.93 20.14
CA GLY A 295 -5.75 5.72 19.01
C GLY A 295 -4.85 4.97 18.03
N LEU A 296 -4.67 3.64 18.17
CA LEU A 296 -3.92 2.85 17.20
C LEU A 296 -4.80 2.54 15.99
N HIS A 297 -4.22 2.70 14.80
CA HIS A 297 -4.84 2.35 13.53
C HIS A 297 -4.11 1.17 12.88
N TYR A 298 -4.81 0.42 12.04
CA TYR A 298 -4.19 -0.58 11.16
C TYR A 298 -4.04 -0.02 9.76
N TRP A 299 -2.84 -0.12 9.19
CA TRP A 299 -2.54 0.13 7.78
C TRP A 299 -2.20 -1.18 7.07
N MET A 300 -2.93 -1.52 6.05
CA MET A 300 -2.53 -2.57 5.11
C MET A 300 -1.53 -1.96 4.13
N THR A 301 -0.24 -2.13 4.42
CA THR A 301 0.82 -1.35 3.79
C THR A 301 1.43 -2.01 2.56
N GLU A 302 1.07 -3.27 2.28
CA GLU A 302 1.55 -3.93 1.08
C GLU A 302 0.73 -5.16 0.71
N TYR A 303 0.34 -5.26 -0.56
CA TYR A 303 -0.25 -6.45 -1.15
C TYR A 303 -0.16 -6.44 -2.67
N CYS A 304 0.06 -7.61 -3.26
CA CYS A 304 -0.28 -8.02 -4.62
C CYS A 304 -0.64 -9.50 -4.60
N ILE A 305 -1.11 -10.06 -5.71
CA ILE A 305 -1.47 -11.48 -5.73
C ILE A 305 -0.20 -12.31 -5.93
N LEU A 306 0.21 -13.01 -4.86
CA LEU A 306 1.32 -13.98 -4.87
C LEU A 306 0.83 -15.33 -4.36
N GLY A 307 1.46 -16.43 -4.85
CA GLY A 307 1.15 -17.79 -4.43
C GLY A 307 -0.15 -18.34 -5.01
N ASP A 308 -0.57 -19.49 -4.51
CA ASP A 308 -1.75 -20.24 -5.01
C ASP A 308 -3.08 -19.82 -4.36
N ASN A 309 -3.02 -19.04 -3.27
CA ASN A 309 -4.18 -18.51 -2.55
C ASN A 309 -5.28 -19.56 -2.33
N ALA A 310 -4.91 -20.74 -1.82
CA ALA A 310 -5.81 -21.88 -1.56
C ALA A 310 -6.65 -22.30 -2.79
N GLY A 311 -6.08 -22.19 -3.98
CA GLY A 311 -6.75 -22.50 -5.25
C GLY A 311 -7.75 -21.45 -5.73
N GLU A 312 -7.98 -20.35 -4.99
CA GLU A 312 -8.90 -19.30 -5.44
C GLU A 312 -8.32 -18.49 -6.61
N ILE A 313 -7.02 -18.22 -6.58
CA ILE A 313 -6.29 -17.55 -7.66
C ILE A 313 -4.79 -17.84 -7.55
N GLU A 314 -4.15 -18.12 -8.68
CA GLU A 314 -2.71 -18.31 -8.79
C GLU A 314 -2.01 -16.98 -9.08
N GLY A 315 -0.94 -16.64 -8.35
CA GLY A 315 -0.18 -15.39 -8.52
C GLY A 315 0.64 -15.34 -9.81
N ASN A 316 1.11 -16.52 -10.29
CA ASN A 316 1.88 -16.61 -11.52
C ASN A 316 1.05 -16.24 -12.75
N GLY A 317 1.75 -15.72 -13.77
CA GLY A 317 1.12 -15.28 -15.01
C GLY A 317 0.43 -13.91 -14.88
N LYS A 318 0.87 -12.97 -15.71
CA LYS A 318 0.23 -11.65 -15.84
C LYS A 318 -1.24 -11.82 -16.20
N ASP A 319 -2.13 -11.11 -15.52
CA ASP A 319 -3.56 -11.06 -15.81
C ASP A 319 -4.01 -9.59 -15.87
N LEU A 320 -4.45 -9.17 -17.05
CA LEU A 320 -4.97 -7.82 -17.28
C LEU A 320 -6.49 -7.75 -17.11
N GLY A 321 -7.17 -8.88 -16.89
CA GLY A 321 -8.61 -9.02 -16.91
C GLY A 321 -9.30 -8.82 -15.55
N ILE A 322 -10.61 -9.00 -15.59
CA ILE A 322 -11.49 -8.73 -14.45
C ILE A 322 -11.36 -9.76 -13.31
N ASN A 323 -10.84 -10.98 -13.58
CA ASN A 323 -10.74 -12.03 -12.57
C ASN A 323 -9.80 -11.61 -11.42
N ALA A 324 -8.57 -11.21 -11.76
CA ALA A 324 -7.59 -10.71 -10.79
C ALA A 324 -8.11 -9.44 -10.09
N ALA A 325 -8.78 -8.56 -10.83
CA ALA A 325 -9.35 -7.32 -10.30
C ALA A 325 -10.44 -7.56 -9.24
N LEU A 326 -11.33 -8.53 -9.46
CA LEU A 326 -12.36 -8.90 -8.48
C LEU A 326 -11.75 -9.52 -7.23
N TYR A 327 -10.71 -10.34 -7.38
CA TYR A 327 -9.99 -10.90 -6.24
C TYR A 327 -9.36 -9.79 -5.38
N VAL A 328 -8.65 -8.85 -6.02
CA VAL A 328 -8.06 -7.69 -5.35
C VAL A 328 -9.14 -6.84 -4.65
N ALA A 329 -10.25 -6.54 -5.33
CA ALA A 329 -11.35 -5.80 -4.73
C ALA A 329 -11.93 -6.50 -3.48
N LYS A 330 -12.03 -7.85 -3.52
CA LYS A 330 -12.44 -8.68 -2.37
C LYS A 330 -11.45 -8.54 -1.20
N VAL A 331 -10.14 -8.54 -1.47
CA VAL A 331 -9.10 -8.36 -0.44
C VAL A 331 -9.19 -6.96 0.16
N ILE A 332 -9.27 -5.91 -0.67
CA ILE A 332 -9.43 -4.52 -0.21
C ILE A 332 -10.68 -4.39 0.69
N HIS A 333 -11.81 -4.92 0.24
CA HIS A 333 -13.05 -4.90 1.01
C HIS A 333 -12.87 -5.58 2.37
N ASN A 334 -12.24 -6.75 2.41
CA ASN A 334 -12.02 -7.50 3.65
C ASN A 334 -11.13 -6.74 4.63
N ASP A 335 -10.03 -6.14 4.14
CA ASP A 335 -9.15 -5.31 4.96
C ASP A 335 -9.87 -4.08 5.53
N LEU A 336 -10.66 -3.38 4.70
CA LEU A 336 -11.37 -2.17 5.12
C LEU A 336 -12.57 -2.46 6.04
N VAL A 337 -13.33 -3.53 5.78
CA VAL A 337 -14.58 -3.79 6.51
C VAL A 337 -14.38 -4.68 7.73
N ASN A 338 -13.66 -5.79 7.58
CA ASN A 338 -13.41 -6.72 8.68
C ASN A 338 -12.14 -6.38 9.46
N GLY A 339 -11.10 -5.89 8.79
CA GLY A 339 -9.83 -5.47 9.38
C GLY A 339 -9.82 -4.05 9.94
N ASN A 340 -10.81 -3.24 9.59
CA ASN A 340 -10.88 -1.83 9.97
C ASN A 340 -9.64 -1.03 9.51
N ALA A 341 -9.01 -1.44 8.40
CA ALA A 341 -7.85 -0.76 7.86
C ALA A 341 -8.18 0.70 7.49
N SER A 342 -7.35 1.64 7.93
CA SER A 342 -7.46 3.06 7.58
C SER A 342 -6.64 3.45 6.35
N ALA A 343 -5.75 2.56 5.90
CA ALA A 343 -4.95 2.72 4.69
C ALA A 343 -4.81 1.40 3.93
N TRP A 344 -4.60 1.50 2.62
CA TRP A 344 -4.37 0.32 1.79
C TRP A 344 -3.37 0.63 0.66
N HIS A 345 -2.26 -0.14 0.56
CA HIS A 345 -1.22 0.08 -0.43
C HIS A 345 -0.99 -1.15 -1.29
N TRP A 346 -0.85 -0.90 -2.59
CA TRP A 346 -0.41 -1.90 -3.56
C TRP A 346 1.10 -2.10 -3.51
N TRP A 347 1.59 -3.34 -3.74
CA TRP A 347 3.02 -3.62 -3.71
C TRP A 347 3.76 -2.89 -4.82
N THR A 348 3.74 -3.36 -6.08
CA THR A 348 4.47 -2.67 -7.13
C THR A 348 3.50 -2.01 -8.11
N SER A 349 3.51 -0.67 -8.16
CA SER A 349 2.60 0.09 -9.05
C SER A 349 2.88 -0.19 -10.52
N ILE A 350 4.15 -0.46 -10.86
CA ILE A 350 4.61 -0.76 -12.22
C ILE A 350 5.38 -2.08 -12.19
N SER A 351 5.00 -3.05 -13.01
CA SER A 351 5.66 -4.35 -13.09
C SER A 351 6.14 -4.69 -14.49
N ALA A 352 7.35 -5.26 -14.55
CA ALA A 352 7.94 -5.84 -15.74
C ALA A 352 7.89 -7.39 -15.71
N TYR A 353 7.14 -7.97 -14.80
CA TYR A 353 7.15 -9.40 -14.52
C TYR A 353 5.89 -10.10 -14.99
N ASN A 354 5.99 -11.41 -15.21
CA ASN A 354 4.86 -12.27 -15.55
C ASN A 354 4.17 -12.80 -14.29
N TYR A 355 3.72 -11.87 -13.42
CA TYR A 355 2.97 -12.11 -12.18
C TYR A 355 1.75 -11.20 -12.11
N LYS A 356 0.83 -11.46 -11.18
CA LYS A 356 -0.31 -10.57 -10.89
C LYS A 356 0.06 -9.52 -9.84
N ASP A 357 1.21 -8.86 -10.05
CA ASP A 357 1.81 -7.93 -9.10
C ASP A 357 1.73 -6.46 -9.53
N GLY A 358 1.49 -6.16 -10.81
CA GLY A 358 1.47 -4.80 -11.35
C GLY A 358 0.07 -4.20 -11.51
N LEU A 359 -0.07 -2.91 -11.22
CA LEU A 359 -1.22 -2.14 -11.67
C LEU A 359 -1.05 -1.73 -13.14
N VAL A 360 0.16 -1.31 -13.50
CA VAL A 360 0.59 -1.04 -14.86
C VAL A 360 1.72 -2.00 -15.21
N TYR A 361 1.59 -2.71 -16.32
CA TYR A 361 2.62 -3.62 -16.81
C TYR A 361 3.44 -2.97 -17.92
N ILE A 362 4.71 -3.34 -18.00
CA ILE A 362 5.66 -2.78 -18.96
C ILE A 362 6.52 -3.88 -19.59
N ASP A 363 7.08 -3.58 -20.76
CA ASP A 363 8.19 -4.37 -21.27
C ASP A 363 9.40 -4.24 -20.33
N LYS A 364 10.12 -5.35 -20.12
CA LYS A 364 11.33 -5.38 -19.29
C LYS A 364 12.51 -4.74 -20.04
N ASN A 365 12.43 -3.43 -20.28
CA ASN A 365 13.41 -2.61 -20.95
C ASN A 365 13.68 -1.34 -20.14
N LYS A 366 14.96 -0.99 -19.95
CA LYS A 366 15.38 0.11 -19.07
C LYS A 366 15.12 1.49 -19.62
N THR A 367 15.06 1.65 -20.94
CA THR A 367 15.09 2.96 -21.61
C THR A 367 13.83 3.30 -22.37
N ASP A 368 13.05 2.31 -22.79
CA ASP A 368 11.78 2.47 -23.51
C ASP A 368 11.01 1.14 -23.53
N GLY A 369 9.73 1.14 -23.90
CA GLY A 369 8.91 -0.05 -24.02
C GLY A 369 7.43 0.28 -24.20
N LYS A 370 6.61 -0.76 -24.26
CA LYS A 370 5.16 -0.65 -24.18
C LYS A 370 4.74 -0.66 -22.73
N TYR A 371 3.58 -0.10 -22.44
CA TYR A 371 2.90 -0.23 -21.16
C TYR A 371 1.43 -0.57 -21.37
N GLU A 372 0.85 -1.30 -20.41
CA GLU A 372 -0.54 -1.74 -20.41
C GLU A 372 -1.11 -1.58 -19.00
N ASP A 373 -2.28 -0.98 -18.90
CA ASP A 373 -3.03 -0.92 -17.64
C ASP A 373 -3.83 -2.22 -17.42
N SER A 374 -3.94 -2.66 -16.17
CA SER A 374 -4.71 -3.83 -15.81
C SER A 374 -6.09 -3.48 -15.25
N LYS A 375 -7.02 -4.42 -15.23
CA LYS A 375 -8.28 -4.24 -14.50
C LYS A 375 -8.06 -4.10 -13.00
N MET A 376 -6.94 -4.61 -12.45
CA MET A 376 -6.55 -4.38 -11.05
C MET A 376 -6.33 -2.89 -10.74
N LEU A 377 -5.71 -2.15 -11.67
CA LEU A 377 -5.58 -0.68 -11.55
C LEU A 377 -6.96 -0.03 -11.37
N TRP A 378 -7.90 -0.36 -12.24
CA TRP A 378 -9.21 0.28 -12.25
C TRP A 378 -10.11 -0.17 -11.11
N ALA A 379 -10.03 -1.43 -10.70
CA ALA A 379 -10.72 -1.93 -9.50
C ALA A 379 -10.18 -1.27 -8.23
N PHE A 380 -8.87 -1.10 -8.12
CA PHE A 380 -8.25 -0.31 -7.05
C PHE A 380 -8.72 1.15 -7.11
N GLY A 381 -8.84 1.71 -8.31
CA GLY A 381 -9.37 3.05 -8.57
C GLY A 381 -10.80 3.27 -8.12
N ASN A 382 -11.64 2.22 -8.06
CA ASN A 382 -12.98 2.31 -7.46
C ASN A 382 -12.93 2.68 -5.97
N PHE A 383 -11.83 2.41 -5.28
CA PHE A 383 -11.58 2.83 -3.92
C PHE A 383 -10.75 4.11 -3.88
N SER A 384 -9.52 4.09 -4.36
CA SER A 384 -8.50 5.13 -4.15
C SER A 384 -8.92 6.51 -4.68
N ARG A 385 -9.62 6.54 -5.82
CA ARG A 385 -10.05 7.78 -6.44
C ARG A 385 -11.19 8.46 -5.69
N PHE A 386 -12.12 7.70 -5.14
CA PHE A 386 -13.37 8.21 -4.59
C PHE A 386 -13.38 8.23 -3.06
N VAL A 387 -12.80 7.25 -2.41
CA VAL A 387 -12.65 7.18 -0.96
C VAL A 387 -11.39 7.95 -0.56
N ARG A 388 -11.55 9.26 -0.37
CA ARG A 388 -10.41 10.16 -0.16
C ARG A 388 -10.02 10.28 1.31
N PRO A 389 -8.78 10.72 1.61
CA PRO A 389 -8.33 11.01 2.97
C PRO A 389 -9.35 11.87 3.75
N GLY A 390 -9.68 11.43 4.96
CA GLY A 390 -10.70 12.03 5.82
C GLY A 390 -12.12 11.49 5.62
N ALA A 391 -12.37 10.65 4.62
CA ALA A 391 -13.65 9.95 4.49
C ALA A 391 -13.80 8.92 5.61
N GLN A 392 -14.96 8.92 6.28
CA GLN A 392 -15.25 8.02 7.39
C GLN A 392 -16.14 6.86 6.91
N ARG A 393 -15.72 5.62 7.18
CA ARG A 393 -16.55 4.46 6.86
C ARG A 393 -17.81 4.48 7.71
N ILE A 394 -18.95 4.20 7.09
CA ILE A 394 -20.28 4.12 7.71
C ILE A 394 -20.87 2.72 7.52
N GLU A 395 -21.87 2.41 8.33
CA GLU A 395 -22.59 1.15 8.21
C GLU A 395 -23.35 1.05 6.89
N ALA A 396 -23.28 -0.13 6.28
CA ALA A 396 -23.95 -0.44 5.01
C ALA A 396 -24.46 -1.90 5.06
N ASP A 397 -25.77 -2.06 5.11
CA ASP A 397 -26.43 -3.34 5.25
C ASP A 397 -27.09 -3.77 3.93
N LEU A 398 -26.74 -4.99 3.50
CA LEU A 398 -27.41 -5.69 2.42
C LEU A 398 -28.38 -6.74 2.98
N ALA A 399 -29.50 -6.94 2.31
CA ALA A 399 -30.35 -8.10 2.56
C ALA A 399 -29.52 -9.39 2.37
N GLN A 400 -29.74 -10.41 3.21
CA GLN A 400 -28.94 -11.62 3.29
C GLN A 400 -28.70 -12.30 1.92
N GLU A 401 -29.76 -12.48 1.12
CA GLU A 401 -29.65 -13.06 -0.22
C GLU A 401 -28.73 -12.25 -1.16
N ALA A 402 -28.65 -10.95 -1.00
CA ALA A 402 -27.79 -10.10 -1.80
C ALA A 402 -26.35 -10.13 -1.31
N SER A 403 -26.11 -10.33 0.00
CA SER A 403 -24.76 -10.37 0.59
C SER A 403 -23.93 -11.60 0.16
N GLU A 404 -24.58 -12.65 -0.36
CA GLU A 404 -23.89 -13.79 -0.94
C GLU A 404 -23.26 -13.47 -2.31
N LYS A 405 -23.83 -12.50 -3.05
CA LYS A 405 -23.40 -12.12 -4.40
C LYS A 405 -22.67 -10.77 -4.44
N LEU A 406 -22.93 -9.89 -3.47
CA LEU A 406 -22.42 -8.52 -3.41
C LEU A 406 -21.64 -8.29 -2.11
N SER A 407 -20.47 -7.68 -2.21
CA SER A 407 -19.79 -7.03 -1.08
C SER A 407 -20.04 -5.53 -1.17
N VAL A 408 -20.21 -4.87 -0.01
CA VAL A 408 -20.47 -3.41 0.05
C VAL A 408 -19.65 -2.75 1.15
N SER A 409 -19.14 -1.56 0.85
CA SER A 409 -18.60 -0.64 1.84
C SER A 409 -19.07 0.79 1.51
N ALA A 410 -19.31 1.59 2.54
CA ALA A 410 -19.80 2.95 2.37
C ALA A 410 -19.00 3.94 3.23
N TYR A 411 -18.85 5.16 2.70
CA TYR A 411 -18.02 6.20 3.30
C TYR A 411 -18.71 7.55 3.19
N LYS A 412 -18.62 8.34 4.27
CA LYS A 412 -19.10 9.71 4.33
C LYS A 412 -17.89 10.65 4.29
N ASP A 413 -17.82 11.46 3.26
CA ASP A 413 -16.83 12.53 3.15
C ASP A 413 -17.51 13.88 3.49
N ALA A 414 -17.32 14.31 4.73
CA ALA A 414 -17.94 15.55 5.22
C ALA A 414 -17.32 16.78 4.55
N LYS A 415 -16.01 16.77 4.26
CA LYS A 415 -15.30 17.88 3.62
C LYS A 415 -15.78 18.12 2.19
N ARG A 416 -16.03 17.04 1.44
CA ARG A 416 -16.50 17.10 0.05
C ARG A 416 -18.03 17.07 -0.06
N LYS A 417 -18.73 16.89 1.06
CA LYS A 417 -20.19 16.73 1.14
C LYS A 417 -20.68 15.60 0.23
N GLN A 418 -20.00 14.46 0.30
CA GLN A 418 -20.25 13.29 -0.54
C GLN A 418 -20.44 12.03 0.29
N THR A 419 -21.22 11.10 -0.25
CA THR A 419 -21.28 9.71 0.19
C THR A 419 -20.76 8.84 -0.95
N VAL A 420 -19.81 7.96 -0.63
CA VAL A 420 -19.22 7.00 -1.56
C VAL A 420 -19.69 5.60 -1.16
N VAL A 421 -20.20 4.83 -2.11
CA VAL A 421 -20.55 3.41 -1.88
C VAL A 421 -19.82 2.58 -2.90
N VAL A 422 -19.01 1.63 -2.43
CA VAL A 422 -18.31 0.68 -3.30
C VAL A 422 -18.97 -0.68 -3.19
N LEU A 423 -19.38 -1.23 -4.34
CA LEU A 423 -19.99 -2.55 -4.47
C LEU A 423 -19.14 -3.44 -5.34
N ILE A 424 -19.03 -4.69 -4.96
CA ILE A 424 -18.32 -5.71 -5.73
C ILE A 424 -19.34 -6.81 -6.04
N ASN A 425 -19.67 -6.97 -7.32
CA ASN A 425 -20.52 -8.05 -7.77
C ASN A 425 -19.67 -9.25 -8.21
N HIS A 426 -19.63 -10.28 -7.38
CA HIS A 426 -18.88 -11.49 -7.63
C HIS A 426 -19.62 -12.47 -8.55
N SER A 427 -20.92 -12.28 -8.74
CA SER A 427 -21.77 -13.20 -9.51
C SER A 427 -21.69 -12.95 -11.02
N SER A 428 -22.08 -13.94 -11.78
CA SER A 428 -22.23 -13.86 -13.25
C SER A 428 -23.51 -13.18 -13.73
N GLU A 429 -24.32 -12.67 -12.79
CA GLU A 429 -25.59 -12.00 -13.09
C GLU A 429 -25.51 -10.51 -12.77
N ALA A 430 -26.16 -9.68 -13.59
CA ALA A 430 -26.40 -8.29 -13.23
C ALA A 430 -27.45 -8.23 -12.11
N LEU A 431 -27.19 -7.40 -11.10
CA LEU A 431 -28.07 -7.23 -9.96
C LEU A 431 -28.61 -5.81 -9.91
N ALA A 432 -29.81 -5.64 -9.37
CA ALA A 432 -30.38 -4.33 -9.15
C ALA A 432 -30.46 -4.04 -7.64
N ILE A 433 -30.05 -2.84 -7.24
CA ILE A 433 -30.14 -2.40 -5.85
C ILE A 433 -31.03 -1.16 -5.72
N ASN A 434 -31.70 -1.08 -4.59
CA ASN A 434 -32.34 0.16 -4.11
C ASN A 434 -31.51 0.65 -2.93
N LEU A 435 -31.04 1.90 -3.01
CA LEU A 435 -30.23 2.55 -1.98
C LEU A 435 -31.10 3.42 -1.09
N ASP A 436 -31.04 3.19 0.21
CA ASP A 436 -31.75 3.93 1.25
C ASP A 436 -30.77 4.49 2.31
N GLY A 437 -31.24 5.41 3.16
CA GLY A 437 -30.48 5.99 4.26
C GLY A 437 -29.68 7.25 3.93
N ILE A 438 -29.68 7.71 2.67
CA ILE A 438 -29.08 8.99 2.26
C ILE A 438 -30.03 9.80 1.37
N LYS A 439 -29.85 11.13 1.41
CA LYS A 439 -30.43 12.04 0.43
C LYS A 439 -29.32 12.53 -0.51
N ALA A 440 -29.53 12.44 -1.80
CA ALA A 440 -28.56 12.89 -2.79
C ALA A 440 -29.22 13.76 -3.85
N LYS A 441 -28.63 14.90 -4.17
CA LYS A 441 -29.04 15.74 -5.29
C LYS A 441 -28.60 15.19 -6.63
N LYS A 442 -27.42 14.54 -6.64
CA LYS A 442 -26.82 13.95 -7.83
C LYS A 442 -26.07 12.69 -7.45
N THR A 443 -26.22 11.65 -8.25
CA THR A 443 -25.43 10.43 -8.12
C THR A 443 -24.83 10.07 -9.48
N THR A 444 -23.53 9.76 -9.47
CA THR A 444 -22.82 9.19 -10.61
C THR A 444 -22.32 7.81 -10.22
N VAL A 445 -22.52 6.84 -11.09
CA VAL A 445 -22.03 5.48 -10.91
C VAL A 445 -20.81 5.30 -11.78
N TYR A 446 -19.72 4.80 -11.21
CA TYR A 446 -18.49 4.46 -11.95
C TYR A 446 -18.31 2.95 -11.95
N GLN A 447 -18.18 2.36 -13.12
CA GLN A 447 -18.18 0.90 -13.30
C GLN A 447 -16.85 0.42 -13.86
N THR A 448 -16.26 -0.56 -13.19
CA THR A 448 -15.14 -1.37 -13.72
C THR A 448 -15.66 -2.79 -13.99
N THR A 449 -15.60 -3.19 -15.25
CA THR A 449 -16.01 -4.50 -15.75
C THR A 449 -14.94 -5.02 -16.71
N GLU A 450 -15.15 -6.18 -17.33
CA GLU A 450 -14.25 -6.66 -18.40
C GLU A 450 -14.02 -5.59 -19.49
N ASN A 451 -15.09 -4.86 -19.85
CA ASN A 451 -15.09 -3.91 -20.97
C ASN A 451 -15.13 -2.43 -20.54
N ALA A 452 -15.06 -2.13 -19.26
CA ALA A 452 -15.17 -0.75 -18.74
C ALA A 452 -14.10 -0.49 -17.66
N ASN A 453 -13.56 0.74 -17.64
CA ASN A 453 -12.54 1.23 -16.72
C ASN A 453 -13.04 2.47 -16.00
N LEU A 454 -13.68 2.33 -14.83
CA LEU A 454 -14.33 3.45 -14.13
C LEU A 454 -15.30 4.24 -15.02
N GLN A 455 -16.01 3.56 -15.90
CA GLN A 455 -16.91 4.23 -16.84
C GLN A 455 -18.06 4.92 -16.11
N PRO A 456 -18.27 6.24 -16.31
CA PRO A 456 -19.35 6.96 -15.65
C PRO A 456 -20.71 6.65 -16.27
N VAL A 457 -21.68 6.37 -15.42
CA VAL A 457 -23.10 6.20 -15.78
C VAL A 457 -23.93 7.12 -14.91
N LYS A 458 -24.73 7.98 -15.51
CA LYS A 458 -25.66 8.86 -14.79
C LYS A 458 -26.86 8.05 -14.31
N VAL A 459 -27.23 8.23 -13.06
CA VAL A 459 -28.46 7.67 -12.49
C VAL A 459 -29.33 8.79 -11.94
N ASN A 460 -30.60 8.75 -12.26
CA ASN A 460 -31.55 9.80 -11.88
C ASN A 460 -32.31 9.46 -10.58
N LYS A 461 -32.25 8.21 -10.15
CA LYS A 461 -32.93 7.70 -8.94
C LYS A 461 -32.03 6.73 -8.19
N LEU A 462 -32.17 6.68 -6.86
CA LEU A 462 -31.47 5.73 -6.01
C LEU A 462 -32.17 4.35 -5.93
N SER A 463 -33.19 4.15 -6.78
CA SER A 463 -33.89 2.88 -6.93
C SER A 463 -33.54 2.20 -8.24
N ASN A 464 -33.51 0.88 -8.22
CA ASN A 464 -33.20 0.03 -9.37
C ASN A 464 -31.86 0.34 -10.06
N ILE A 465 -30.84 0.63 -9.26
CA ILE A 465 -29.48 0.86 -9.78
C ILE A 465 -28.90 -0.48 -10.24
N SER A 466 -28.57 -0.57 -11.52
CA SER A 466 -27.95 -1.78 -12.09
C SER A 466 -26.48 -1.89 -11.69
N ILE A 467 -26.12 -3.05 -11.14
CA ILE A 467 -24.76 -3.47 -10.82
C ILE A 467 -24.39 -4.60 -11.79
N PRO A 468 -23.55 -4.34 -12.79
CA PRO A 468 -23.22 -5.35 -13.79
C PRO A 468 -22.65 -6.62 -13.17
N ALA A 469 -22.81 -7.74 -13.87
CA ALA A 469 -22.14 -8.97 -13.51
C ALA A 469 -20.61 -8.76 -13.43
N ARG A 470 -19.94 -9.44 -12.48
CA ARG A 470 -18.46 -9.45 -12.37
C ARG A 470 -17.88 -8.04 -12.48
N SER A 471 -18.23 -7.17 -11.52
CA SER A 471 -17.89 -5.76 -11.58
C SER A 471 -17.49 -5.20 -10.22
N VAL A 472 -16.72 -4.13 -10.26
CA VAL A 472 -16.53 -3.22 -9.13
C VAL A 472 -17.22 -1.89 -9.49
N VAL A 473 -18.11 -1.44 -8.63
CA VAL A 473 -18.95 -0.28 -8.90
C VAL A 473 -18.85 0.72 -7.75
N THR A 474 -18.63 1.98 -8.08
CA THR A 474 -18.64 3.07 -7.10
C THR A 474 -19.78 4.04 -7.38
N LEU A 475 -20.65 4.22 -6.40
CA LEU A 475 -21.65 5.28 -6.40
C LEU A 475 -21.09 6.50 -5.68
N LEU A 476 -21.02 7.61 -6.37
CA LEU A 476 -20.62 8.91 -5.83
C LEU A 476 -21.85 9.80 -5.74
N SER A 477 -22.36 10.02 -4.53
CA SER A 477 -23.54 10.83 -4.27
C SER A 477 -23.14 12.15 -3.61
N SER A 478 -23.59 13.28 -4.15
CA SER A 478 -23.42 14.60 -3.55
C SER A 478 -24.72 15.10 -2.93
N ASN A 479 -24.63 15.73 -1.75
CA ASN A 479 -25.76 16.28 -0.97
C ASN A 479 -26.12 17.71 -1.41
#